data_9c498680bb790ffbb0437957e8d11277
#
_entry.id   9c498680bb790ffbb0437957e8d11277
#
_cell.length_a   1.000
_cell.length_b   1.000
_cell.length_c   1.000
_cell.angle_alpha   90.00
_cell.angle_beta   90.00
_cell.angle_gamma   90.00
#
_symmetry.space_group_name_H-M   'P 1'
#
loop_
_entity.id
_entity.type
_entity.pdbx_description
1 polymer ?
#
loop_
_entity_poly.entity_id
_entity_poly.type
_entity_poly.pdbx_seq_one_letter_code
_entity_poly.pdbx_strand_id
1 'polypeptide(L)' 'MPGLDWFLTLLIVLIVVGAIVYLVDRLPIDATFKMVAKVVAIIGLAIYVIMAVRQFV' A
#
# COMPACT_ATOMS: atom_id res chain seq x y z
N MET A 1 -21.83 -8.84 -4.94
CA MET A 1 -21.56 -7.91 -6.04
C MET A 1 -20.07 -7.77 -6.26
N PRO A 2 -19.58 -8.00 -7.46
CA PRO A 2 -18.13 -7.94 -7.71
C PRO A 2 -17.53 -6.56 -7.46
N GLY A 3 -18.27 -5.50 -7.73
CA GLY A 3 -17.75 -4.16 -7.54
C GLY A 3 -17.54 -3.79 -6.07
N LEU A 4 -18.43 -4.26 -5.21
CA LEU A 4 -18.33 -3.98 -3.78
C LEU A 4 -17.17 -4.75 -3.15
N ASP A 5 -17.00 -6.02 -3.52
CA ASP A 5 -15.91 -6.85 -3.02
C ASP A 5 -14.55 -6.26 -3.43
N TRP A 6 -14.45 -5.79 -4.67
CA TRP A 6 -13.24 -5.16 -5.16
C TRP A 6 -12.90 -3.89 -4.36
N PHE A 7 -13.92 -3.08 -4.10
CA PHE A 7 -13.74 -1.84 -3.33
C PHE A 7 -13.29 -2.14 -1.90
N LEU A 8 -13.91 -3.13 -1.27
CA LEU A 8 -13.52 -3.54 0.09
C LEU A 8 -12.09 -4.06 0.13
N THR A 9 -11.70 -4.84 -0.87
CA THR A 9 -10.33 -5.35 -0.95
C THR A 9 -9.33 -4.21 -1.04
N LEU A 10 -9.62 -3.21 -1.87
CA LEU A 10 -8.76 -2.03 -1.98
C LEU A 10 -8.63 -1.29 -0.67
N LEU A 11 -9.73 -1.12 0.04
CA LEU A 11 -9.71 -0.44 1.34
C LEU A 11 -8.86 -1.21 2.35
N ILE A 12 -9.01 -2.53 2.40
CA ILE A 12 -8.24 -3.37 3.32
C ILE A 12 -6.75 -3.27 2.99
N VAL A 13 -6.39 -3.38 1.72
CA VAL A 13 -5.00 -3.28 1.30
C VAL A 13 -4.41 -1.92 1.65
N LEU A 14 -5.17 -0.86 1.42
CA LEU A 14 -4.73 0.49 1.73
C LEU A 14 -4.48 0.66 3.24
N ILE A 15 -5.37 0.12 4.07
CA ILE A 15 -5.23 0.19 5.52
C ILE A 15 -4.00 -0.60 5.96
N VAL A 16 -3.81 -1.80 5.43
CA VAL A 16 -2.67 -2.65 5.79
C VAL A 16 -1.36 -1.97 5.41
N VAL A 17 -1.26 -1.45 4.19
CA VAL A 17 -0.05 -0.77 3.73
C VAL A 17 0.21 0.47 4.59
N GLY A 18 -0.83 1.24 4.87
CA GLY A 18 -0.70 2.42 5.74
C GLY A 18 -0.21 2.06 7.13
N ALA A 19 -0.72 0.96 7.69
CA ALA A 19 -0.31 0.49 9.00
C ALA A 19 1.17 0.06 8.99
N ILE A 20 1.61 -0.63 7.95
CA ILE A 20 3.00 -1.06 7.82
C ILE A 20 3.92 0.16 7.74
N VAL A 21 3.58 1.14 6.91
CA VAL A 21 4.37 2.37 6.78
C VAL A 21 4.44 3.11 8.12
N TYR A 22 3.31 3.17 8.83
CA TYR A 22 3.26 3.81 10.14
C TYR A 22 4.18 3.11 11.14
N LEU A 23 4.17 1.78 11.17
CA LEU A 23 5.02 1.01 12.07
C LEU A 23 6.49 1.21 11.74
N VAL A 24 6.85 1.24 10.46
CA VAL A 24 8.23 1.49 10.03
C VAL A 24 8.69 2.86 10.49
N ASP A 25 7.84 3.87 10.41
CA ASP A 25 8.16 5.22 10.88
C ASP A 25 8.44 5.27 12.38
N ARG A 26 7.79 4.40 13.15
CA ARG A 26 7.93 4.35 14.59
C ARG A 26 9.16 3.57 15.07
N LEU A 27 9.72 2.74 14.21
CA LEU A 27 10.87 1.94 14.58
C LEU A 27 12.12 2.82 14.68
N PRO A 28 13.00 2.55 15.69
CA PRO A 28 14.25 3.29 15.83
C PRO A 28 15.31 2.76 14.86
N ILE A 29 15.06 2.91 13.57
CA ILE A 29 15.97 2.48 12.52
C ILE A 29 16.53 3.68 11.79
N ASP A 30 17.57 3.44 10.98
CA ASP A 30 18.24 4.48 10.23
C ASP A 30 17.26 5.22 9.31
N ALA A 31 17.43 6.54 9.21
CA ALA A 31 16.57 7.37 8.37
C ALA A 31 16.62 6.93 6.90
N THR A 32 17.79 6.52 6.42
CA THR A 32 17.93 6.02 5.06
C THR A 32 17.09 4.77 4.82
N PHE A 33 17.10 3.85 5.78
CA PHE A 33 16.29 2.64 5.69
C PHE A 33 14.80 2.95 5.69
N LYS A 34 14.38 3.89 6.52
CA LYS A 34 12.97 4.33 6.56
C LYS A 34 12.54 4.90 5.22
N MET A 35 13.38 5.73 4.62
CA MET A 35 13.09 6.34 3.33
C MET A 35 12.93 5.27 2.24
N VAL A 36 13.86 4.31 2.19
CA VAL A 36 13.79 3.22 1.19
C VAL A 36 12.53 2.40 1.39
N ALA A 37 12.19 2.05 2.64
CA ALA A 37 10.99 1.27 2.92
C ALA A 37 9.72 2.01 2.50
N LYS A 38 9.64 3.31 2.76
CA LYS A 38 8.50 4.13 2.34
C LYS A 38 8.37 4.17 0.82
N VAL A 39 9.48 4.41 0.13
CA VAL A 39 9.47 4.49 -1.33
C VAL A 39 9.03 3.17 -1.94
N VAL A 40 9.53 2.05 -1.43
CA VAL A 40 9.15 0.72 -1.90
C VAL A 40 7.66 0.47 -1.67
N ALA A 41 7.14 0.84 -0.49
CA ALA A 41 5.73 0.68 -0.19
C ALA A 41 4.84 1.51 -1.12
N ILE A 42 5.22 2.75 -1.38
CA ILE A 42 4.47 3.64 -2.26
C ILE A 42 4.47 3.11 -3.69
N ILE A 43 5.62 2.67 -4.18
CA ILE A 43 5.75 2.11 -5.53
C ILE A 43 4.91 0.83 -5.64
N GLY A 44 4.99 -0.05 -4.67
CA GLY A 44 4.20 -1.28 -4.65
C GLY A 44 2.71 -1.00 -4.65
N LEU A 45 2.26 -0.04 -3.85
CA LEU A 45 0.85 0.35 -3.82
C LEU A 45 0.41 0.95 -5.15
N ALA A 46 1.24 1.79 -5.76
CA ALA A 46 0.93 2.39 -7.05
C ALA A 46 0.76 1.32 -8.13
N ILE A 47 1.67 0.35 -8.18
CA ILE A 47 1.58 -0.76 -9.12
C ILE A 47 0.30 -1.56 -8.88
N TYR A 48 -0.02 -1.84 -7.61
CA TYR A 48 -1.24 -2.59 -7.27
C TYR A 48 -2.49 -1.86 -7.77
N VAL A 49 -2.57 -0.56 -7.53
CA VAL A 49 -3.71 0.24 -7.94
C VAL A 49 -3.83 0.26 -9.47
N ILE A 50 -2.73 0.41 -10.19
CA ILE A 50 -2.73 0.42 -11.64
C ILE A 50 -3.24 -0.91 -12.18
N MET A 51 -2.76 -2.02 -11.61
CA MET A 51 -3.20 -3.35 -12.04
C MET A 51 -4.68 -3.58 -11.75
N ALA A 52 -5.16 -3.09 -10.60
CA ALA A 52 -6.57 -3.21 -10.23
C ALA A 52 -7.46 -2.43 -11.21
N VAL A 53 -7.06 -1.22 -11.56
CA VAL A 53 -7.80 -0.40 -12.53
C VAL A 53 -7.80 -1.05 -13.91
N ARG A 54 -6.69 -1.65 -14.31
CA ARG A 54 -6.60 -2.35 -15.58
C ARG A 54 -7.58 -3.52 -15.66
N GLN A 55 -7.71 -4.26 -14.58
CA GLN A 55 -8.66 -5.39 -14.54
C GLN A 55 -10.10 -4.90 -14.59
N PHE A 56 -10.35 -3.76 -14.00
CA PHE A 56 -11.71 -3.20 -13.98
C PHE A 56 -12.11 -2.64 -15.34
N VAL A 57 -11.19 -2.07 -16.07
CA VAL A 57 -11.43 -1.52 -17.40
C VAL A 57 -11.27 -2.60 -18.45
#